data_63d17795a96bc7e44d8f7782c6be49c2
#
_entry.id   63d17795a96bc7e44d8f7782c6be49c2
#
_cell.length_a   1.000
_cell.length_b   1.000
_cell.length_c   1.000
_cell.angle_alpha   90.00
_cell.angle_beta   90.00
_cell.angle_gamma   90.00
#
_symmetry.space_group_name_H-M   'P 1'
#
loop_
_entity.id
_entity.type
_entity.pdbx_description
1 polymer ?
#
loop_
_entity_poly.entity_id
_entity_poly.type
_entity_poly.pdbx_seq_one_letter_code
_entity_poly.pdbx_strand_id
1 'polypeptide(L)' 'MKYTVEQLHLLIHNCRVYGINPDKWIKMLNELENKNDKNE' A
#
# COMPACT_ATOMS: atom_id res chain seq x y z
N MET A 1 -5.45 10.68 8.76
CA MET A 1 -4.27 10.71 7.99
C MET A 1 -4.28 9.68 6.91
N LYS A 2 -3.88 10.06 5.75
CA LYS A 2 -3.91 9.14 4.62
C LYS A 2 -2.53 8.78 4.16
N TYR A 3 -2.40 7.57 3.69
CA TYR A 3 -1.12 7.13 3.15
C TYR A 3 -1.13 7.33 1.63
N THR A 4 0.01 7.70 1.10
CA THR A 4 0.14 7.78 -0.35
C THR A 4 0.61 6.44 -0.88
N VAL A 5 0.52 6.28 -2.19
CA VAL A 5 0.96 5.05 -2.82
C VAL A 5 2.44 4.80 -2.51
N GLU A 6 3.22 5.86 -2.54
CA GLU A 6 4.63 5.74 -2.27
C GLU A 6 4.88 5.27 -0.85
N GLN A 7 4.14 5.81 0.09
CA GLN A 7 4.29 5.42 1.48
C GLN A 7 3.90 3.97 1.69
N LEU A 8 2.86 3.53 1.01
CA LEU A 8 2.45 2.15 1.14
C LEU A 8 3.49 1.20 0.58
N HIS A 9 4.14 1.59 -0.51
CA HIS A 9 5.21 0.77 -1.05
C HIS A 9 6.34 0.62 -0.03
N LEU A 10 6.67 1.72 0.63
CA LEU A 10 7.71 1.67 1.63
C LEU A 10 7.32 0.81 2.81
N LEU A 11 6.07 0.92 3.23
CA LEU A 11 5.59 0.12 4.35
C LEU A 11 5.63 -1.36 4.01
N ILE A 12 5.24 -1.70 2.81
CA ILE A 12 5.25 -3.09 2.39
C ILE A 12 6.68 -3.61 2.36
N HIS A 13 7.59 -2.79 1.84
CA HIS A 13 8.99 -3.19 1.78
C HIS A 13 9.52 -3.41 3.19
N ASN A 14 9.23 -2.50 4.10
CA ASN A 14 9.69 -2.63 5.47
C ASN A 14 9.12 -3.88 6.13
N CYS A 15 7.88 -4.18 5.87
CA CYS A 15 7.28 -5.38 6.44
C CYS A 15 8.03 -6.62 6.00
N ARG A 16 8.45 -6.63 4.76
CA ARG A 16 9.18 -7.78 4.25
C ARG A 16 10.55 -7.90 4.91
N VAL A 17 11.18 -6.76 5.11
CA VAL A 17 12.49 -6.75 5.75
C VAL A 17 12.40 -7.28 7.18
N TYR A 18 11.35 -6.92 7.88
CA TYR A 18 11.19 -7.33 9.27
C TYR A 18 10.44 -8.64 9.43
N GLY A 19 9.98 -9.21 8.35
CA GLY A 19 9.27 -10.48 8.44
C GLY A 19 7.83 -10.33 8.89
N ILE A 20 7.25 -9.16 8.69
CA ILE A 20 5.87 -8.92 9.08
C ILE A 20 4.99 -9.08 7.86
N ASN A 21 3.80 -9.60 8.09
CA ASN A 21 2.87 -9.82 6.99
C ASN A 21 2.31 -8.49 6.49
N PRO A 22 2.55 -8.11 5.23
CA PRO A 22 2.11 -6.82 4.73
C PRO A 22 0.72 -6.84 4.07
N ASP A 23 -0.05 -7.86 4.31
CA ASP A 23 -1.36 -7.99 3.66
C ASP A 23 -2.21 -6.75 3.84
N LYS A 24 -2.21 -6.22 5.04
CA LYS A 24 -3.00 -5.06 5.35
C LYS A 24 -2.65 -3.90 4.43
N TRP A 25 -1.37 -3.68 4.23
CA TRP A 25 -0.91 -2.56 3.43
C TRP A 25 -1.10 -2.81 1.94
N ILE A 26 -0.97 -4.05 1.54
CA ILE A 26 -1.19 -4.42 0.15
C ILE A 26 -2.65 -4.16 -0.23
N LYS A 27 -3.55 -4.50 0.68
CA LYS A 27 -4.95 -4.28 0.42
C LYS A 27 -5.23 -2.79 0.28
N MET A 28 -4.65 -2.00 1.15
CA MET A 28 -4.84 -0.57 1.10
C MET A 28 -4.30 0.00 -0.20
N LEU A 29 -3.15 -0.46 -0.60
CA LEU A 29 -2.53 -0.01 -1.84
C LEU A 29 -3.39 -0.35 -3.04
N ASN A 30 -3.93 -1.54 -3.05
CA ASN A 30 -4.80 -1.95 -4.14
C ASN A 30 -6.01 -1.04 -4.26
N GLU A 31 -6.58 -0.69 -3.15
CA GLU A 31 -7.74 0.17 -3.16
C GLU A 31 -7.40 1.56 -3.67
N LEU A 32 -6.25 2.04 -3.27
CA LEU A 32 -5.83 3.35 -3.71
C LEU A 32 -5.60 3.37 -5.21
N GLU A 33 -4.94 2.38 -5.71
CA GLU A 33 -4.66 2.31 -7.14
C GLU A 33 -5.92 2.11 -7.94
N ASN A 34 -6.85 1.37 -7.40
CA ASN A 34 -8.11 1.18 -8.06
C ASN A 34 -8.86 2.48 -8.19
N LYS A 35 -8.85 3.26 -7.15
CA LYS A 35 -9.53 4.52 -7.20
C LYS A 35 -8.93 5.44 -8.23
N ASN A 36 -7.63 5.45 -8.29
CA ASN A 36 -6.97 6.28 -9.27
C ASN A 36 -7.32 5.85 -10.67
N ASP A 37 -7.35 4.58 -10.88
CA ASP A 37 -7.70 4.06 -12.19
C ASP A 37 -9.08 4.47 -12.58
N LYS A 38 -10.00 4.43 -11.70
CA LYS A 38 -11.32 4.78 -12.00
C LYS A 38 -11.48 6.19 -12.38
N ASN A 39 -10.63 6.99 -11.92
CA ASN A 39 -10.70 8.35 -12.18
C ASN A 39 -10.56 8.73 -13.59
N GLU A 40 -9.91 7.99 -14.38
CA GLU A 40 -9.73 8.35 -15.70
C GLU A 40 -10.90 8.21 -16.48
#